data_c350fe5eb5e46170e25708caab811a66
#
_entry.id   c350fe5eb5e46170e25708caab811a66
#
_cell.length_a   1.000
_cell.length_b   1.000
_cell.length_c   1.000
_cell.angle_alpha   90.00
_cell.angle_beta   90.00
_cell.angle_gamma   90.00
#
_symmetry.space_group_name_H-M   'P 1'
#
loop_
_entity.id
_entity.type
_entity.pdbx_description
1 polymer ?
#
loop_
_entity_poly.entity_id
_entity_poly.type
_entity_poly.pdbx_seq_one_letter_code
_entity_poly.pdbx_strand_id
1 'polypeptide(L)'
;PTYTRHEIHIQPGGYVGDPFAGHIYHYGTNSFYISVIGHNEQDQVHKGTAARLPLPEDGKVKRILDMGCGIGQMTVALKERFPDAEVWGIDVGAPMVRYGHLRANKLGVGANFAQRLAEDTKFPDNYFDIVTSYIMHHELPADITRKVIAEAQRVTRPGGVYYPIDFNTGGNKSPARMMYGRWYDHRWNNEVWSLEYHNINFTD
;
A
#
# COMPACT_ATOMS: atom_id res chain seq x y z
N PRO A 1 -16.72 -2.48 4.79
CA PRO A 1 -16.99 -3.58 3.86
C PRO A 1 -16.68 -4.95 4.47
N THR A 2 -17.25 -6.04 3.93
CA THR A 2 -17.05 -7.39 4.47
C THR A 2 -15.63 -7.89 4.28
N TYR A 3 -14.99 -7.58 3.15
CA TYR A 3 -13.63 -8.01 2.85
C TYR A 3 -12.58 -7.46 3.83
N THR A 4 -12.83 -6.32 4.49
CA THR A 4 -11.89 -5.73 5.47
C THR A 4 -11.93 -6.42 6.85
N ARG A 5 -12.79 -7.40 7.04
CA ARG A 5 -12.94 -8.13 8.32
C ARG A 5 -12.08 -9.39 8.43
N HIS A 6 -11.36 -9.75 7.38
CA HIS A 6 -10.45 -10.90 7.42
C HIS A 6 -9.19 -10.58 8.24
N GLU A 7 -8.79 -11.54 9.04
CA GLU A 7 -7.55 -11.48 9.83
C GLU A 7 -6.36 -11.85 8.93
N ILE A 8 -5.94 -10.91 8.09
CA ILE A 8 -4.79 -11.10 7.23
C ILE A 8 -3.53 -11.30 8.07
N HIS A 9 -2.58 -12.09 7.58
CA HIS A 9 -1.31 -12.40 8.24
C HIS A 9 -1.47 -13.05 9.63
N ILE A 10 -2.59 -13.76 9.86
CA ILE A 10 -2.90 -14.43 11.12
C ILE A 10 -2.84 -13.46 12.33
N GLN A 11 -3.00 -12.18 12.09
CA GLN A 11 -3.05 -11.16 13.12
C GLN A 11 -4.46 -11.12 13.72
N PRO A 12 -4.65 -11.45 15.02
CA PRO A 12 -5.98 -11.42 15.66
C PRO A 12 -6.64 -10.05 15.54
N GLY A 13 -7.90 -10.03 15.05
CA GLY A 13 -8.63 -8.78 14.74
C GLY A 13 -8.21 -8.10 13.45
N GLY A 14 -7.21 -8.61 12.73
CA GLY A 14 -6.68 -8.06 11.50
C GLY A 14 -6.23 -6.61 11.65
N TYR A 15 -6.17 -5.88 10.54
CA TYR A 15 -5.74 -4.47 10.55
C TYR A 15 -6.83 -3.50 11.04
N VAL A 16 -8.09 -3.94 11.08
CA VAL A 16 -9.24 -3.08 11.38
C VAL A 16 -9.74 -3.24 12.81
N GLY A 17 -9.78 -4.47 13.31
CA GLY A 17 -10.43 -4.81 14.59
C GLY A 17 -9.50 -4.73 15.80
N ASP A 18 -8.19 -4.86 15.64
CA ASP A 18 -7.23 -4.78 16.74
C ASP A 18 -6.74 -3.34 16.94
N PRO A 19 -6.96 -2.71 18.10
CA PRO A 19 -6.49 -1.35 18.37
C PRO A 19 -4.97 -1.20 18.34
N PHE A 20 -4.21 -2.29 18.48
CA PHE A 20 -2.75 -2.31 18.43
C PHE A 20 -2.19 -2.76 17.07
N ALA A 21 -3.04 -2.96 16.06
CA ALA A 21 -2.64 -3.46 14.74
C ALA A 21 -1.40 -2.76 14.17
N GLY A 22 -1.33 -1.43 14.25
CA GLY A 22 -0.19 -0.68 13.76
C GLY A 22 1.13 -1.00 14.47
N HIS A 23 1.09 -1.26 15.77
CA HIS A 23 2.29 -1.64 16.54
C HIS A 23 2.73 -3.07 16.21
N ILE A 24 1.79 -3.99 16.13
CA ILE A 24 2.04 -5.40 15.80
C ILE A 24 2.59 -5.51 14.37
N TYR A 25 1.96 -4.80 13.42
CA TYR A 25 2.40 -4.74 12.04
C TYR A 25 3.84 -4.22 11.94
N HIS A 26 4.17 -3.12 12.64
CA HIS A 26 5.51 -2.54 12.58
C HIS A 26 6.56 -3.50 13.13
N TYR A 27 6.28 -4.17 14.25
CA TYR A 27 7.17 -5.18 14.81
C TYR A 27 7.31 -6.40 13.87
N GLY A 28 6.20 -6.92 13.36
CA GLY A 28 6.17 -8.10 12.49
C GLY A 28 6.89 -7.86 11.17
N THR A 29 6.63 -6.73 10.52
CA THR A 29 7.30 -6.38 9.26
C THR A 29 8.79 -6.12 9.46
N ASN A 30 9.22 -5.47 10.53
CA ASN A 30 10.64 -5.33 10.84
C ASN A 30 11.31 -6.71 11.00
N SER A 31 10.69 -7.63 11.73
CA SER A 31 11.21 -9.00 11.90
C SER A 31 11.30 -9.75 10.57
N PHE A 32 10.28 -9.59 9.71
CA PHE A 32 10.27 -10.16 8.36
C PHE A 32 11.42 -9.60 7.51
N TYR A 33 11.58 -8.28 7.46
CA TYR A 33 12.65 -7.67 6.66
C TYR A 33 14.05 -8.01 7.17
N ILE A 34 14.25 -8.14 8.48
CA ILE A 34 15.53 -8.65 9.02
C ILE A 34 15.83 -10.05 8.48
N SER A 35 14.84 -10.93 8.42
CA SER A 35 15.03 -12.29 7.93
C SER A 35 15.28 -12.38 6.42
N VAL A 36 14.76 -11.46 5.63
CA VAL A 36 14.84 -11.46 4.16
C VAL A 36 16.04 -10.68 3.63
N ILE A 37 16.34 -9.53 4.23
CA ILE A 37 17.40 -8.62 3.75
C ILE A 37 18.57 -8.46 4.74
N GLY A 38 18.51 -9.12 5.89
CA GLY A 38 19.61 -9.23 6.85
C GLY A 38 19.83 -8.03 7.75
N HIS A 39 19.00 -6.99 7.68
CA HIS A 39 19.10 -5.79 8.52
C HIS A 39 17.75 -5.12 8.76
N ASN A 40 17.69 -4.30 9.81
CA ASN A 40 16.47 -3.62 10.25
C ASN A 40 16.30 -2.24 9.56
N GLU A 41 16.23 -2.24 8.22
CA GLU A 41 16.10 -1.01 7.44
C GLU A 41 14.88 -1.01 6.53
N GLN A 42 13.75 -1.42 7.07
CA GLN A 42 12.48 -1.41 6.35
C GLN A 42 12.19 -0.05 5.69
N ASP A 43 12.49 1.05 6.38
CA ASP A 43 12.31 2.39 5.84
C ASP A 43 13.19 2.67 4.62
N GLN A 44 14.38 2.09 4.53
CA GLN A 44 15.27 2.23 3.37
C GLN A 44 14.68 1.57 2.12
N VAL A 45 13.97 0.47 2.28
CA VAL A 45 13.24 -0.18 1.17
C VAL A 45 12.20 0.78 0.60
N HIS A 46 11.40 1.41 1.46
CA HIS A 46 10.38 2.38 1.04
C HIS A 46 11.00 3.65 0.44
N LYS A 47 12.09 4.17 1.01
CA LYS A 47 12.86 5.29 0.44
C LYS A 47 13.43 4.96 -0.94
N GLY A 48 14.03 3.77 -1.09
CA GLY A 48 14.53 3.28 -2.38
C GLY A 48 13.42 3.09 -3.42
N THR A 49 12.24 2.67 -2.99
CA THR A 49 11.05 2.53 -3.84
C THR A 49 10.50 3.91 -4.22
N ALA A 50 10.32 4.79 -3.26
CA ALA A 50 9.89 6.17 -3.50
C ALA A 50 10.82 6.88 -4.49
N ALA A 51 12.13 6.70 -4.37
CA ALA A 51 13.12 7.32 -5.26
C ALA A 51 12.98 6.92 -6.74
N ARG A 52 12.41 5.74 -7.02
CA ARG A 52 12.22 5.20 -8.38
C ARG A 52 10.87 5.53 -8.99
N LEU A 53 9.92 6.09 -8.25
CA LEU A 53 8.63 6.48 -8.80
C LEU A 53 8.82 7.44 -9.98
N PRO A 54 8.14 7.19 -11.12
CA PRO A 54 8.18 8.10 -12.24
C PRO A 54 7.56 9.45 -11.88
N LEU A 55 7.96 10.48 -12.59
CA LEU A 55 7.38 11.81 -12.46
C LEU A 55 6.24 12.01 -13.46
N PRO A 56 5.28 12.90 -13.16
CA PRO A 56 4.33 13.39 -14.14
C PRO A 56 5.01 13.97 -15.39
N GLU A 57 4.30 14.00 -16.51
CA GLU A 57 4.83 14.47 -17.80
C GLU A 57 5.44 15.89 -17.73
N ASP A 58 4.84 16.77 -16.93
CA ASP A 58 5.30 18.14 -16.72
C ASP A 58 6.33 18.29 -15.58
N GLY A 59 6.74 17.19 -14.95
CA GLY A 59 7.68 17.15 -13.84
C GLY A 59 7.19 17.77 -12.53
N LYS A 60 5.94 18.22 -12.46
CA LYS A 60 5.42 18.94 -11.28
C LYS A 60 4.76 17.98 -10.31
N VAL A 61 5.17 18.04 -9.05
CA VAL A 61 4.60 17.22 -7.97
C VAL A 61 4.21 18.13 -6.80
N LYS A 62 2.90 18.36 -6.65
CA LYS A 62 2.33 19.16 -5.57
C LYS A 62 1.49 18.34 -4.60
N ARG A 63 0.85 17.26 -5.09
CA ARG A 63 -0.03 16.42 -4.29
C ARG A 63 0.19 14.95 -4.61
N ILE A 64 0.34 14.16 -3.57
CA ILE A 64 0.60 12.72 -3.69
C ILE A 64 -0.38 11.96 -2.79
N LEU A 65 -0.90 10.84 -3.30
CA LEU A 65 -1.73 9.90 -2.56
C LEU A 65 -1.04 8.54 -2.48
N ASP A 66 -0.94 8.01 -1.27
CA ASP A 66 -0.53 6.65 -0.94
C ASP A 66 -1.77 5.87 -0.48
N MET A 67 -2.26 4.95 -1.32
CA MET A 67 -3.46 4.16 -1.09
C MET A 67 -3.09 2.84 -0.39
N GLY A 68 -3.80 2.51 0.71
CA GLY A 68 -3.42 1.38 1.55
C GLY A 68 -2.10 1.62 2.28
N CYS A 69 -1.95 2.82 2.86
CA CYS A 69 -0.68 3.28 3.41
C CYS A 69 -0.18 2.51 4.64
N GLY A 70 -1.01 1.63 5.22
CA GLY A 70 -0.67 0.92 6.45
C GLY A 70 -0.23 1.88 7.55
N ILE A 71 0.98 1.67 8.05
CA ILE A 71 1.62 2.51 9.08
C ILE A 71 2.40 3.70 8.50
N GLY A 72 2.18 4.04 7.23
CA GLY A 72 2.71 5.25 6.60
C GLY A 72 4.18 5.21 6.20
N GLN A 73 4.76 4.03 5.98
CA GLN A 73 6.18 3.93 5.61
C GLN A 73 6.46 4.52 4.24
N MET A 74 5.62 4.17 3.24
CA MET A 74 5.72 4.74 1.91
C MET A 74 5.31 6.21 1.90
N THR A 75 4.26 6.58 2.64
CA THR A 75 3.81 7.97 2.79
C THR A 75 4.93 8.88 3.31
N VAL A 76 5.67 8.44 4.35
CA VAL A 76 6.82 9.17 4.89
C VAL A 76 7.94 9.29 3.85
N ALA A 77 8.28 8.19 3.18
CA ALA A 77 9.33 8.18 2.15
C ALA A 77 8.99 9.13 0.98
N LEU A 78 7.72 9.20 0.60
CA LEU A 78 7.23 10.14 -0.43
C LEU A 78 7.36 11.59 0.03
N LYS A 79 7.00 11.88 1.28
CA LYS A 79 7.14 13.24 1.83
C LYS A 79 8.60 13.67 1.97
N GLU A 80 9.50 12.75 2.32
CA GLU A 80 10.94 13.03 2.34
C GLU A 80 11.50 13.31 0.94
N ARG A 81 11.03 12.57 -0.10
CA ARG A 81 11.42 12.81 -1.49
C ARG A 81 10.87 14.12 -2.05
N PHE A 82 9.64 14.48 -1.67
CA PHE A 82 8.92 15.66 -2.16
C PHE A 82 8.51 16.55 -0.98
N PRO A 83 9.47 17.27 -0.37
CA PRO A 83 9.23 17.99 0.88
C PRO A 83 8.19 19.11 0.75
N ASP A 84 8.03 19.68 -0.44
CA ASP A 84 7.06 20.76 -0.70
C ASP A 84 5.68 20.24 -1.12
N ALA A 85 5.53 18.94 -1.40
CA ALA A 85 4.26 18.36 -1.79
C ALA A 85 3.34 18.11 -0.58
N GLU A 86 2.06 18.25 -0.78
CA GLU A 86 1.02 17.73 0.11
C GLU A 86 0.92 16.21 -0.09
N VAL A 87 1.27 15.42 0.93
CA VAL A 87 1.26 13.95 0.86
C VAL A 87 0.18 13.41 1.79
N TRP A 88 -0.68 12.56 1.23
CA TRP A 88 -1.73 11.85 1.93
C TRP A 88 -1.48 10.35 1.93
N GLY A 89 -1.57 9.74 3.11
CA GLY A 89 -1.72 8.30 3.26
C GLY A 89 -3.15 7.96 3.68
N ILE A 90 -3.78 7.02 2.98
CA ILE A 90 -5.11 6.51 3.36
C ILE A 90 -5.06 5.01 3.58
N ASP A 91 -5.81 4.56 4.57
CA ASP A 91 -5.97 3.15 4.88
C ASP A 91 -7.36 2.90 5.48
N VAL A 92 -7.89 1.71 5.30
CA VAL A 92 -9.17 1.30 5.91
C VAL A 92 -9.04 1.02 7.40
N GLY A 93 -7.86 0.64 7.86
CA GLY A 93 -7.52 0.32 9.24
C GLY A 93 -7.28 1.57 10.08
N ALA A 94 -8.26 2.01 10.88
CA ALA A 94 -8.07 3.15 11.78
C ALA A 94 -6.86 3.00 12.74
N PRO A 95 -6.55 1.79 13.29
CA PRO A 95 -5.35 1.59 14.08
C PRO A 95 -4.05 1.83 13.29
N MET A 96 -4.03 1.43 12.02
CA MET A 96 -2.91 1.64 11.11
C MET A 96 -2.67 3.12 10.86
N VAL A 97 -3.73 3.85 10.49
CA VAL A 97 -3.70 5.29 10.25
C VAL A 97 -3.24 6.08 11.48
N ARG A 98 -3.77 5.74 12.67
CA ARG A 98 -3.35 6.37 13.93
C ARG A 98 -1.87 6.15 14.22
N TYR A 99 -1.39 4.93 14.01
CA TYR A 99 0.01 4.62 14.18
C TYR A 99 0.89 5.33 13.16
N GLY A 100 0.48 5.38 11.89
CA GLY A 100 1.16 6.10 10.82
C GLY A 100 1.34 7.59 11.14
N HIS A 101 0.28 8.23 11.62
CA HIS A 101 0.33 9.62 12.07
C HIS A 101 1.29 9.83 13.26
N LEU A 102 1.21 8.97 14.27
CA LEU A 102 2.14 9.00 15.42
C LEU A 102 3.59 8.85 14.96
N ARG A 103 3.84 7.92 14.06
CA ARG A 103 5.17 7.62 13.52
C ARG A 103 5.71 8.79 12.71
N ALA A 104 4.93 9.35 11.79
CA ALA A 104 5.34 10.52 11.00
C ALA A 104 5.69 11.71 11.91
N ASN A 105 4.89 11.99 12.94
CA ASN A 105 5.18 13.03 13.93
C ASN A 105 6.49 12.78 14.68
N LYS A 106 6.76 11.54 15.09
CA LYS A 106 8.03 11.19 15.76
C LYS A 106 9.26 11.37 14.85
N LEU A 107 9.07 11.20 13.55
CA LEU A 107 10.12 11.41 12.55
C LEU A 107 10.25 12.87 12.10
N GLY A 108 9.35 13.76 12.56
CA GLY A 108 9.32 15.17 12.14
C GLY A 108 8.84 15.35 10.70
N VAL A 109 8.11 14.38 10.14
CA VAL A 109 7.64 14.39 8.74
C VAL A 109 6.18 14.82 8.68
N GLY A 110 5.91 15.95 8.02
CA GLY A 110 4.59 16.55 7.89
C GLY A 110 3.75 15.88 6.78
N ALA A 111 3.25 14.67 7.00
CA ALA A 111 2.33 13.97 6.11
C ALA A 111 0.92 13.92 6.71
N ASN A 112 -0.10 13.81 5.83
CA ASN A 112 -1.50 13.71 6.22
C ASN A 112 -1.96 12.25 6.19
N PHE A 113 -2.84 11.89 7.12
CA PHE A 113 -3.37 10.53 7.21
C PHE A 113 -4.90 10.58 7.39
N ALA A 114 -5.61 9.70 6.68
CA ALA A 114 -7.05 9.56 6.81
C ALA A 114 -7.51 8.10 6.71
N GLN A 115 -8.50 7.74 7.52
CA GLN A 115 -9.18 6.46 7.38
C GLN A 115 -10.16 6.55 6.21
N ARG A 116 -9.84 5.88 5.09
CA ARG A 116 -10.68 5.85 3.87
C ARG A 116 -10.53 4.52 3.15
N LEU A 117 -11.53 4.21 2.33
CA LEU A 117 -11.45 3.08 1.39
C LEU A 117 -10.63 3.50 0.18
N ALA A 118 -9.82 2.57 -0.35
CA ALA A 118 -9.05 2.81 -1.56
C ALA A 118 -9.95 2.88 -2.81
N GLU A 119 -11.07 2.15 -2.82
CA GLU A 119 -12.08 2.19 -3.89
C GLU A 119 -13.05 3.37 -3.79
N ASP A 120 -12.94 4.19 -2.74
CA ASP A 120 -13.78 5.38 -2.52
C ASP A 120 -13.04 6.37 -1.61
N THR A 121 -12.09 7.08 -2.19
CA THR A 121 -11.15 7.94 -1.44
C THR A 121 -11.76 9.23 -0.92
N LYS A 122 -12.91 9.65 -1.45
CA LYS A 122 -13.56 10.94 -1.15
C LYS A 122 -12.72 12.17 -1.52
N PHE A 123 -11.71 12.00 -2.34
CA PHE A 123 -11.01 13.14 -2.93
C PHE A 123 -11.65 13.58 -4.25
N PRO A 124 -11.47 14.85 -4.65
CA PRO A 124 -11.95 15.36 -5.93
C PRO A 124 -11.30 14.64 -7.13
N ASP A 125 -11.97 14.71 -8.29
CA ASP A 125 -11.39 14.27 -9.56
C ASP A 125 -10.13 15.08 -9.89
N ASN A 126 -9.15 14.43 -10.51
CA ASN A 126 -7.93 15.08 -11.01
C ASN A 126 -7.15 15.86 -9.92
N TYR A 127 -7.17 15.38 -8.68
CA TYR A 127 -6.60 16.10 -7.53
C TYR A 127 -5.11 15.86 -7.35
N PHE A 128 -4.63 14.64 -7.61
CA PHE A 128 -3.25 14.23 -7.33
C PHE A 128 -2.38 14.19 -8.58
N ASP A 129 -1.12 14.57 -8.41
CA ASP A 129 -0.08 14.46 -9.43
C ASP A 129 0.48 13.02 -9.49
N ILE A 130 0.63 12.39 -8.33
CA ILE A 130 1.05 11.00 -8.18
C ILE A 130 0.08 10.28 -7.25
N VAL A 131 -0.38 9.13 -7.71
CA VAL A 131 -1.11 8.16 -6.88
C VAL A 131 -0.31 6.86 -6.87
N THR A 132 -0.11 6.27 -5.71
CA THR A 132 0.61 5.00 -5.57
C THR A 132 -0.09 4.09 -4.56
N SER A 133 0.23 2.83 -4.61
CA SER A 133 -0.06 1.85 -3.56
C SER A 133 1.16 0.94 -3.42
N TYR A 134 1.43 0.47 -2.22
CA TYR A 134 2.56 -0.40 -1.96
C TYR A 134 2.09 -1.69 -1.28
N ILE A 135 2.17 -2.79 -2.04
CA ILE A 135 1.83 -4.15 -1.53
C ILE A 135 0.43 -4.16 -0.90
N MET A 136 -0.59 -3.78 -1.70
CA MET A 136 -1.99 -3.69 -1.25
C MET A 136 -2.94 -4.57 -2.07
N HIS A 137 -2.75 -4.65 -3.38
CA HIS A 137 -3.75 -5.27 -4.28
C HIS A 137 -3.93 -6.77 -4.05
N HIS A 138 -2.87 -7.47 -3.59
CA HIS A 138 -2.96 -8.90 -3.28
C HIS A 138 -3.77 -9.19 -2.00
N GLU A 139 -4.06 -8.18 -1.21
CA GLU A 139 -4.94 -8.25 -0.03
C GLU A 139 -6.40 -7.88 -0.35
N LEU A 140 -6.76 -7.70 -1.61
CA LEU A 140 -8.08 -7.28 -2.06
C LEU A 140 -8.73 -8.32 -2.99
N PRO A 141 -10.08 -8.50 -2.91
CA PRO A 141 -10.83 -9.21 -3.95
C PRO A 141 -10.62 -8.57 -5.32
N ALA A 142 -10.66 -9.35 -6.40
CA ALA A 142 -10.41 -8.86 -7.75
C ALA A 142 -11.39 -7.74 -8.19
N ASP A 143 -12.66 -7.84 -7.78
CA ASP A 143 -13.66 -6.81 -8.09
C ASP A 143 -13.37 -5.48 -7.36
N ILE A 144 -12.84 -5.55 -6.14
CA ILE A 144 -12.40 -4.37 -5.38
C ILE A 144 -11.13 -3.79 -6.00
N THR A 145 -10.16 -4.63 -6.38
CA THR A 145 -8.96 -4.18 -7.10
C THR A 145 -9.30 -3.35 -8.34
N ARG A 146 -10.28 -3.79 -9.15
CA ARG A 146 -10.75 -3.02 -10.32
C ARG A 146 -11.34 -1.65 -9.92
N LYS A 147 -12.12 -1.61 -8.84
CA LYS A 147 -12.67 -0.33 -8.33
C LYS A 147 -11.57 0.60 -7.82
N VAL A 148 -10.56 0.06 -7.15
CA VAL A 148 -9.39 0.84 -6.69
C VAL A 148 -8.63 1.45 -7.88
N ILE A 149 -8.41 0.68 -8.94
CA ILE A 149 -7.75 1.19 -10.15
C ILE A 149 -8.57 2.31 -10.78
N ALA A 150 -9.89 2.13 -10.91
CA ALA A 150 -10.78 3.16 -11.43
C ALA A 150 -10.79 4.43 -10.56
N GLU A 151 -10.77 4.27 -9.24
CA GLU A 151 -10.69 5.39 -8.30
C GLU A 151 -9.34 6.10 -8.37
N ALA A 152 -8.23 5.34 -8.44
CA ALA A 152 -6.91 5.91 -8.64
C ALA A 152 -6.83 6.73 -9.92
N GLN A 153 -7.39 6.21 -11.02
CA GLN A 153 -7.48 6.94 -12.28
C GLN A 153 -8.33 8.23 -12.14
N ARG A 154 -9.48 8.17 -11.45
CA ARG A 154 -10.37 9.32 -11.25
C ARG A 154 -9.67 10.46 -10.50
N VAL A 155 -8.93 10.13 -9.45
CA VAL A 155 -8.28 11.15 -8.60
C VAL A 155 -6.92 11.61 -9.13
N THR A 156 -6.32 10.88 -10.06
CA THR A 156 -5.08 11.28 -10.74
C THR A 156 -5.40 12.30 -11.83
N ARG A 157 -4.69 13.45 -11.84
CA ARG A 157 -4.88 14.46 -12.89
C ARG A 157 -4.39 13.98 -14.26
N PRO A 158 -4.87 14.56 -15.36
CA PRO A 158 -4.29 14.34 -16.69
C PRO A 158 -2.78 14.61 -16.70
N GLY A 159 -1.99 13.71 -17.30
CA GLY A 159 -0.53 13.75 -17.29
C GLY A 159 0.12 13.42 -15.95
N GLY A 160 -0.67 13.07 -14.95
CA GLY A 160 -0.22 12.54 -13.67
C GLY A 160 0.18 11.07 -13.75
N VAL A 161 0.56 10.49 -12.62
CA VAL A 161 1.06 9.11 -12.54
C VAL A 161 0.25 8.31 -11.55
N TYR A 162 -0.28 7.16 -11.98
CA TYR A 162 -0.66 6.07 -11.09
C TYR A 162 0.39 4.96 -11.17
N TYR A 163 1.01 4.63 -10.05
CA TYR A 163 2.09 3.65 -9.98
C TYR A 163 1.88 2.67 -8.83
N PRO A 164 1.11 1.60 -9.05
CA PRO A 164 0.96 0.53 -8.06
C PRO A 164 2.23 -0.32 -8.00
N ILE A 165 2.64 -0.66 -6.80
CA ILE A 165 3.78 -1.55 -6.54
C ILE A 165 3.25 -2.75 -5.77
N ASP A 166 3.37 -3.93 -6.37
CA ASP A 166 2.90 -5.17 -5.78
C ASP A 166 3.66 -6.38 -6.35
N PHE A 167 3.30 -7.56 -5.90
CA PHE A 167 3.87 -8.80 -6.39
C PHE A 167 3.52 -9.04 -7.86
N ASN A 168 4.37 -9.81 -8.54
CA ASN A 168 4.12 -10.15 -9.94
C ASN A 168 2.82 -10.93 -10.11
N THR A 169 2.02 -10.50 -11.07
CA THR A 169 0.93 -11.28 -11.64
C THR A 169 1.42 -12.03 -12.88
N GLY A 170 0.67 -12.98 -13.37
CA GLY A 170 1.04 -13.68 -14.60
C GLY A 170 0.61 -15.13 -14.61
N GLY A 171 -0.11 -15.57 -13.60
CA GLY A 171 -0.75 -16.88 -13.56
C GLY A 171 0.18 -18.03 -13.95
N ASN A 172 -0.24 -18.80 -14.94
CA ASN A 172 0.47 -20.00 -15.41
C ASN A 172 1.86 -19.77 -16.02
N LYS A 173 2.27 -18.52 -16.22
CA LYS A 173 3.59 -18.16 -16.74
C LYS A 173 4.65 -17.99 -15.63
N SER A 174 4.21 -17.99 -14.37
CA SER A 174 5.13 -17.83 -13.23
C SER A 174 5.86 -19.15 -12.95
N PRO A 175 7.16 -19.11 -12.55
CA PRO A 175 7.88 -20.30 -12.13
C PRO A 175 7.17 -21.04 -11.00
N ALA A 176 7.22 -22.37 -11.02
CA ALA A 176 6.55 -23.22 -10.01
C ALA A 176 6.92 -22.86 -8.57
N ARG A 177 8.18 -22.48 -8.32
CA ARG A 177 8.62 -22.00 -6.98
C ARG A 177 7.87 -20.75 -6.53
N MET A 178 7.61 -19.81 -7.44
CA MET A 178 6.88 -18.59 -7.15
C MET A 178 5.41 -18.92 -6.85
N MET A 179 4.79 -19.78 -7.65
CA MET A 179 3.41 -20.24 -7.43
C MET A 179 3.26 -20.98 -6.10
N TYR A 180 4.26 -21.80 -5.73
CA TYR A 180 4.26 -22.45 -4.43
C TYR A 180 4.34 -21.45 -3.28
N GLY A 181 5.19 -20.42 -3.38
CA GLY A 181 5.27 -19.34 -2.39
C GLY A 181 3.92 -18.65 -2.19
N ARG A 182 3.24 -18.33 -3.30
CA ARG A 182 1.90 -17.71 -3.24
C ARG A 182 0.82 -18.61 -2.64
N TRP A 183 0.85 -19.90 -3.01
CA TRP A 183 -0.03 -20.86 -2.36
C TRP A 183 0.25 -20.98 -0.86
N TYR A 184 1.53 -20.93 -0.46
CA TYR A 184 1.94 -20.95 0.95
C TYR A 184 1.40 -19.73 1.69
N ASP A 185 1.57 -18.52 1.17
CA ASP A 185 1.08 -17.28 1.74
C ASP A 185 -0.45 -17.32 1.89
N HIS A 186 -1.16 -17.74 0.85
CA HIS A 186 -2.60 -17.93 0.92
C HIS A 186 -3.02 -18.92 2.03
N ARG A 187 -2.36 -20.06 2.10
CA ARG A 187 -2.77 -21.17 2.98
C ARG A 187 -2.34 -21.00 4.43
N TRP A 188 -1.16 -20.45 4.67
CA TRP A 188 -0.52 -20.43 5.96
C TRP A 188 -0.28 -19.03 6.53
N ASN A 189 -0.26 -18.01 5.71
CA ASN A 189 -0.16 -16.62 6.12
C ASN A 189 -1.50 -15.88 6.06
N ASN A 190 -2.57 -16.60 5.77
CA ASN A 190 -3.95 -16.08 5.67
C ASN A 190 -4.13 -14.90 4.70
N GLU A 191 -3.37 -14.89 3.61
CA GLU A 191 -3.56 -13.94 2.51
C GLU A 191 -4.67 -14.42 1.58
N VAL A 192 -5.91 -14.27 2.03
CA VAL A 192 -7.09 -14.93 1.45
C VAL A 192 -7.36 -14.59 -0.02
N TRP A 193 -6.86 -13.44 -0.52
CA TRP A 193 -7.08 -12.96 -1.88
C TRP A 193 -5.86 -13.16 -2.80
N SER A 194 -4.70 -13.59 -2.27
CA SER A 194 -3.45 -13.65 -3.02
C SER A 194 -3.50 -14.56 -4.24
N LEU A 195 -4.22 -15.69 -4.17
CA LEU A 195 -4.38 -16.58 -5.34
C LEU A 195 -5.26 -15.96 -6.43
N GLU A 196 -6.31 -15.24 -6.06
CA GLU A 196 -7.17 -14.50 -7.00
C GLU A 196 -6.38 -13.37 -7.66
N TYR A 197 -5.63 -12.61 -6.87
CA TYR A 197 -4.75 -11.54 -7.34
C TYR A 197 -3.78 -12.00 -8.43
N HIS A 198 -3.15 -13.17 -8.27
CA HIS A 198 -2.18 -13.69 -9.26
C HIS A 198 -2.78 -13.99 -10.62
N ASN A 199 -4.08 -14.19 -10.69
CA ASN A 199 -4.81 -14.42 -11.94
C ASN A 199 -5.39 -13.13 -12.54
N ILE A 200 -5.22 -11.97 -11.90
CA ILE A 200 -5.65 -10.69 -12.47
C ILE A 200 -4.67 -10.31 -13.59
N ASN A 201 -5.22 -9.95 -14.73
CA ASN A 201 -4.50 -9.30 -15.80
C ASN A 201 -4.71 -7.79 -15.68
N PHE A 202 -3.68 -7.06 -15.31
CA PHE A 202 -3.72 -5.59 -15.16
C PHE A 202 -3.62 -4.85 -16.51
N THR A 203 -3.47 -5.58 -17.63
CA THR A 203 -3.37 -4.99 -18.97
C THR A 203 -4.69 -5.05 -19.75
N ASP A 204 -5.68 -5.74 -19.22
CA ASP A 204 -7.04 -5.81 -19.76
C ASP A 204 -7.94 -4.82 -19.02
#